data_f0191f8b04e53e99496321ec82e1025f
#
_entry.id   f0191f8b04e53e99496321ec82e1025f
#
_cell.length_a   1.000
_cell.length_b   1.000
_cell.length_c   1.000
_cell.angle_alpha   90.00
_cell.angle_beta   90.00
_cell.angle_gamma   90.00
#
_symmetry.space_group_name_H-M   'P 1'
#
loop_
_entity.id
_entity.type
_entity.pdbx_description
1 polymer ?
#
loop_
_entity_poly.entity_id
_entity_poly.type
_entity_poly.pdbx_seq_one_letter_code
_entity_poly.pdbx_strand_id
1 'polypeptide(L)'
;MRKAVIPVLLALSLAALPLSAQEKKKKSIDLEQEFFQLPDSVTNEWLDNTPLPRKARINDYWIVGAHGGVSLQHGYFNPARQVSFYLNQPVYGFSITRFATMMNTFPVVGMEVGYQHNFEGYNFKEYEVDGETYRQDIDGAYEAYMEVPEVFFLTHGHYDFGQWVKAIVKVGLYGGYRTNITRIGPKVNPEIVNAFKDTDRRWTYGVQGGLGLGFMLDPVEIHLGVQVKWGWSSFYQPDVASPYYYRFAYPLDGAVTLGVSYQLTRRRGHTRAALRRMAREMVAEERESPQEPKDVKEQ
;
A
#
# COMPACT_ATOMS: atom_id res chain seq x y z
N MET A 1 20.24 18.02 17.95
CA MET A 1 20.11 17.96 16.48
C MET A 1 20.97 16.89 15.75
N ARG A 2 21.68 15.98 16.43
CA ARG A 2 22.56 14.95 15.78
C ARG A 2 21.99 13.52 15.70
N LYS A 3 20.79 13.27 16.24
CA LYS A 3 20.21 11.90 16.33
C LYS A 3 19.22 11.50 15.22
N ALA A 4 18.86 12.42 14.33
CA ALA A 4 17.90 12.14 13.26
C ALA A 4 18.53 11.80 11.89
N VAL A 5 19.87 11.83 11.79
CA VAL A 5 20.56 11.66 10.50
C VAL A 5 20.80 10.17 10.17
N ILE A 6 20.85 9.30 11.17
CA ILE A 6 21.19 7.87 10.98
C ILE A 6 20.11 7.09 10.19
N PRO A 7 18.80 7.24 10.45
CA PRO A 7 17.81 6.49 9.67
C PRO A 7 17.67 6.96 8.23
N VAL A 8 17.95 8.23 7.95
CA VAL A 8 17.93 8.77 6.58
C VAL A 8 19.12 8.25 5.76
N LEU A 9 20.28 8.10 6.38
CA LEU A 9 21.46 7.51 5.74
C LEU A 9 21.28 6.01 5.47
N LEU A 10 20.59 5.28 6.33
CA LEU A 10 20.29 3.86 6.10
C LEU A 10 19.28 3.65 4.96
N ALA A 11 18.30 4.52 4.84
CA ALA A 11 17.34 4.50 3.73
C ALA A 11 18.01 4.89 2.40
N LEU A 12 18.95 5.83 2.43
CA LEU A 12 19.74 6.23 1.26
C LEU A 12 20.78 5.17 0.86
N SER A 13 21.35 4.42 1.79
CA SER A 13 22.29 3.33 1.47
C SER A 13 21.59 2.11 0.85
N LEU A 14 20.34 1.86 1.17
CA LEU A 14 19.51 0.85 0.49
C LEU A 14 19.09 1.29 -0.93
N ALA A 15 18.99 2.60 -1.16
CA ALA A 15 18.75 3.16 -2.49
C ALA A 15 20.02 3.19 -3.37
N ALA A 16 21.20 3.13 -2.74
CA ALA A 16 22.50 3.12 -3.41
C ALA A 16 23.04 1.71 -3.71
N LEU A 17 22.22 0.67 -3.64
CA LEU A 17 22.55 -0.58 -4.29
C LEU A 17 22.72 -0.25 -5.78
N PRO A 18 23.87 -0.57 -6.38
CA PRO A 18 24.18 -0.13 -7.72
C PRO A 18 23.08 -0.66 -8.64
N LEU A 19 22.31 0.24 -9.22
CA LEU A 19 21.61 0.07 -10.46
C LEU A 19 22.66 -0.12 -11.60
N SER A 20 23.63 -1.00 -11.38
CA SER A 20 24.26 -1.71 -12.47
C SER A 20 23.23 -2.73 -12.97
N ALA A 21 22.06 -2.23 -13.34
CA ALA A 21 21.34 -2.81 -14.42
C ALA A 21 22.35 -2.80 -15.56
N GLN A 22 23.11 -3.90 -15.67
CA GLN A 22 23.63 -4.26 -16.97
C GLN A 22 22.47 -4.01 -17.92
N GLU A 23 22.59 -2.95 -18.71
CA GLU A 23 22.00 -2.91 -20.03
C GLU A 23 22.60 -4.08 -20.85
N LYS A 24 22.30 -5.30 -20.44
CA LYS A 24 22.08 -6.29 -21.46
C LYS A 24 21.01 -5.64 -22.29
N LYS A 25 21.38 -5.14 -23.49
CA LYS A 25 20.49 -4.92 -24.60
C LYS A 25 19.54 -6.12 -24.59
N LYS A 26 18.50 -6.06 -23.78
CA LYS A 26 17.35 -6.96 -23.91
C LYS A 26 16.86 -6.61 -25.28
N LYS A 27 17.18 -7.48 -26.27
CA LYS A 27 16.40 -7.51 -27.49
C LYS A 27 14.98 -7.27 -27.01
N SER A 28 14.42 -6.12 -27.35
CA SER A 28 13.00 -5.91 -27.23
C SER A 28 12.43 -7.09 -27.97
N ILE A 29 11.90 -8.06 -27.24
CA ILE A 29 11.17 -9.15 -27.85
C ILE A 29 10.00 -8.42 -28.45
N ASP A 30 10.04 -8.26 -29.75
CA ASP A 30 8.96 -7.66 -30.48
C ASP A 30 7.83 -8.67 -30.34
N LEU A 31 6.88 -8.37 -29.45
CA LEU A 31 5.73 -9.25 -29.21
C LEU A 31 4.98 -9.50 -30.53
N GLU A 32 5.02 -8.53 -31.45
CA GLU A 32 4.49 -8.68 -32.77
C GLU A 32 5.23 -9.79 -33.53
N GLN A 33 6.56 -9.84 -33.50
CA GLN A 33 7.32 -10.91 -34.18
C GLN A 33 7.11 -12.30 -33.55
N GLU A 34 6.93 -12.43 -32.26
CA GLU A 34 6.59 -13.72 -31.64
C GLU A 34 5.15 -14.16 -32.00
N PHE A 35 4.22 -13.23 -32.18
CA PHE A 35 2.86 -13.55 -32.60
C PHE A 35 2.77 -13.94 -34.08
N PHE A 36 3.62 -13.41 -34.97
CA PHE A 36 3.71 -13.82 -36.37
C PHE A 36 4.27 -15.24 -36.59
N GLN A 37 4.85 -15.85 -35.55
CA GLN A 37 5.30 -17.23 -35.56
C GLN A 37 4.23 -18.23 -35.10
N LEU A 38 3.00 -17.75 -34.85
CA LEU A 38 1.90 -18.64 -34.51
C LEU A 38 1.51 -19.55 -35.68
N PRO A 39 1.21 -20.82 -35.43
CA PRO A 39 0.80 -21.74 -36.51
C PRO A 39 -0.51 -21.24 -37.15
N ASP A 40 -0.62 -21.48 -38.48
CA ASP A 40 -1.74 -21.03 -39.34
C ASP A 40 -3.14 -21.45 -38.87
N SER A 41 -3.24 -22.29 -37.87
CA SER A 41 -4.49 -22.80 -37.28
C SER A 41 -4.79 -22.27 -35.91
N VAL A 42 -4.51 -20.97 -35.63
CA VAL A 42 -4.84 -20.37 -34.34
C VAL A 42 -6.35 -20.24 -34.20
N THR A 43 -6.96 -21.14 -33.44
CA THR A 43 -8.37 -21.09 -33.09
C THR A 43 -8.59 -20.23 -31.84
N ASN A 44 -9.81 -19.73 -31.64
CA ASN A 44 -10.16 -19.05 -30.40
C ASN A 44 -9.90 -19.93 -29.16
N GLU A 45 -10.10 -21.23 -29.29
CA GLU A 45 -9.85 -22.22 -28.25
C GLU A 45 -8.34 -22.30 -27.90
N TRP A 46 -7.47 -22.23 -28.92
CA TRP A 46 -6.02 -22.16 -28.71
C TRP A 46 -5.63 -20.88 -27.94
N LEU A 47 -6.17 -19.71 -28.33
CA LEU A 47 -5.91 -18.44 -27.64
C LEU A 47 -6.40 -18.46 -26.19
N ASP A 48 -7.48 -19.17 -25.91
CA ASP A 48 -8.06 -19.26 -24.57
C ASP A 48 -7.33 -20.26 -23.67
N ASN A 49 -6.82 -21.35 -24.24
CA ASN A 49 -6.19 -22.45 -23.50
C ASN A 49 -4.65 -22.41 -23.51
N THR A 50 -4.05 -21.69 -24.44
CA THR A 50 -2.58 -21.61 -24.49
C THR A 50 -2.07 -20.69 -23.40
N PRO A 51 -1.16 -21.15 -22.55
CA PRO A 51 -0.52 -20.27 -21.59
C PRO A 51 0.31 -19.21 -22.34
N LEU A 52 0.14 -17.95 -21.98
CA LEU A 52 0.98 -16.89 -22.52
C LEU A 52 2.46 -17.24 -22.37
N PRO A 53 3.32 -16.93 -23.35
CA PRO A 53 4.74 -17.19 -23.26
C PRO A 53 5.29 -16.71 -21.92
N ARG A 54 6.03 -17.54 -21.21
CA ARG A 54 6.59 -17.21 -19.87
C ARG A 54 7.46 -15.94 -19.87
N LYS A 55 7.88 -15.48 -21.05
CA LYS A 55 8.70 -14.27 -21.22
C LYS A 55 7.90 -12.98 -21.38
N ALA A 56 6.61 -13.06 -21.61
CA ALA A 56 5.75 -11.87 -21.69
C ALA A 56 5.57 -11.28 -20.27
N ARG A 57 6.41 -10.32 -19.91
CA ARG A 57 6.31 -9.59 -18.63
C ARG A 57 5.22 -8.54 -18.77
N ILE A 58 4.03 -8.89 -18.37
CA ILE A 58 2.90 -7.99 -18.33
C ILE A 58 3.00 -7.16 -17.04
N ASN A 59 3.01 -5.84 -17.16
CA ASN A 59 3.00 -4.91 -16.04
C ASN A 59 4.16 -5.07 -15.02
N ASP A 60 5.39 -5.26 -15.50
CA ASP A 60 6.58 -5.24 -14.63
C ASP A 60 7.19 -3.83 -14.65
N TYR A 61 6.92 -3.03 -13.62
CA TYR A 61 7.40 -1.67 -13.54
C TYR A 61 7.55 -1.19 -12.10
N TRP A 62 8.35 -0.14 -11.92
CA TRP A 62 8.59 0.50 -10.66
C TRP A 62 7.93 1.88 -10.62
N ILE A 63 7.34 2.20 -9.50
CA ILE A 63 6.84 3.54 -9.22
C ILE A 63 7.44 4.07 -7.92
N VAL A 64 7.58 5.37 -7.84
CA VAL A 64 7.86 6.11 -6.62
C VAL A 64 6.73 7.12 -6.44
N GLY A 65 6.22 7.22 -5.23
CA GLY A 65 5.08 8.09 -4.96
C GLY A 65 5.12 8.72 -3.60
N ALA A 66 4.38 9.79 -3.47
CA ALA A 66 4.04 10.42 -2.21
C ALA A 66 2.53 10.33 -2.00
N HIS A 67 2.13 10.22 -0.76
CA HIS A 67 0.73 10.19 -0.38
C HIS A 67 0.49 11.08 0.83
N GLY A 68 -0.71 11.59 0.92
CA GLY A 68 -1.19 12.35 2.06
C GLY A 68 -2.66 12.08 2.29
N GLY A 69 -3.14 12.33 3.48
CA GLY A 69 -4.52 12.07 3.82
C GLY A 69 -4.85 12.39 5.27
N VAL A 70 -5.87 11.74 5.76
CA VAL A 70 -6.37 11.92 7.12
C VAL A 70 -6.46 10.58 7.84
N SER A 71 -6.05 10.59 9.11
CA SER A 71 -6.02 9.42 9.97
C SER A 71 -7.26 9.39 10.88
N LEU A 72 -7.88 8.23 10.93
CA LEU A 72 -8.94 7.87 11.87
C LEU A 72 -8.31 7.07 13.00
N GLN A 73 -8.41 7.57 14.22
CA GLN A 73 -7.78 6.95 15.37
C GLN A 73 -8.80 6.27 16.25
N HIS A 74 -8.42 5.13 16.77
CA HIS A 74 -9.20 4.36 17.73
C HIS A 74 -8.29 3.52 18.62
N GLY A 75 -8.68 3.28 19.86
CA GLY A 75 -8.00 2.39 20.79
C GLY A 75 -8.88 1.24 21.22
N TYR A 76 -8.35 0.04 21.19
CA TYR A 76 -9.02 -1.14 21.72
C TYR A 76 -8.48 -1.49 23.10
N PHE A 77 -9.32 -1.36 24.14
CA PHE A 77 -8.95 -1.54 25.53
C PHE A 77 -9.55 -2.81 26.14
N ASN A 78 -8.80 -3.43 27.01
CA ASN A 78 -9.31 -4.50 27.88
C ASN A 78 -8.83 -4.25 29.32
N PRO A 79 -9.70 -3.95 30.29
CA PRO A 79 -11.16 -3.94 30.21
C PRO A 79 -11.71 -2.93 29.22
N ALA A 80 -12.88 -3.24 28.66
CA ALA A 80 -13.49 -2.44 27.59
C ALA A 80 -13.75 -1.00 28.02
N ARG A 81 -13.42 -0.08 27.16
CA ARG A 81 -13.66 1.37 27.30
C ARG A 81 -14.42 1.89 26.09
N GLN A 82 -15.24 2.91 26.31
CA GLN A 82 -15.95 3.55 25.22
C GLN A 82 -15.03 4.59 24.55
N VAL A 83 -14.51 4.24 23.38
CA VAL A 83 -13.61 5.08 22.60
C VAL A 83 -14.35 5.60 21.36
N SER A 84 -14.13 6.86 21.04
CA SER A 84 -14.63 7.46 19.80
C SER A 84 -13.69 7.16 18.64
N PHE A 85 -14.26 6.98 17.46
CA PHE A 85 -13.48 7.17 16.22
C PHE A 85 -13.40 8.67 15.98
N TYR A 86 -12.21 9.21 15.81
CA TYR A 86 -12.07 10.61 15.46
C TYR A 86 -11.06 10.83 14.34
N LEU A 87 -11.40 11.78 13.50
CA LEU A 87 -10.62 12.18 12.35
C LEU A 87 -9.90 13.47 12.71
N ASN A 88 -8.64 13.39 13.09
CA ASN A 88 -7.99 14.57 13.66
C ASN A 88 -6.62 14.88 13.05
N GLN A 89 -5.87 13.88 12.60
CA GLN A 89 -4.47 14.10 12.31
C GLN A 89 -4.13 13.77 10.84
N PRO A 90 -3.24 14.57 10.22
CA PRO A 90 -2.78 14.28 8.87
C PRO A 90 -1.90 13.03 8.85
N VAL A 91 -2.00 12.25 7.79
CA VAL A 91 -1.04 11.20 7.45
C VAL A 91 -0.36 11.59 6.14
N TYR A 92 0.96 11.42 6.08
CA TYR A 92 1.71 11.69 4.85
C TYR A 92 2.96 10.81 4.78
N GLY A 93 3.38 10.51 3.58
CA GLY A 93 4.52 9.64 3.39
C GLY A 93 4.92 9.49 1.94
N PHE A 94 5.88 8.60 1.74
CA PHE A 94 6.36 8.21 0.41
C PHE A 94 6.60 6.71 0.35
N SER A 95 6.49 6.15 -0.85
CA SER A 95 6.71 4.74 -1.07
C SER A 95 7.36 4.46 -2.42
N ILE A 96 8.02 3.33 -2.49
CA ILE A 96 8.54 2.72 -3.70
C ILE A 96 7.79 1.41 -3.89
N THR A 97 7.18 1.24 -5.04
CA THR A 97 6.37 0.07 -5.35
C THR A 97 6.92 -0.61 -6.59
N ARG A 98 7.06 -1.91 -6.50
CA ARG A 98 7.36 -2.76 -7.65
C ARG A 98 6.12 -3.57 -8.01
N PHE A 99 5.63 -3.40 -9.22
CA PHE A 99 4.65 -4.29 -9.82
C PHE A 99 5.40 -5.38 -10.59
N ALA A 100 5.03 -6.63 -10.39
CA ALA A 100 5.65 -7.74 -11.08
C ALA A 100 4.62 -8.84 -11.36
N THR A 101 4.75 -9.48 -12.51
CA THR A 101 3.97 -10.67 -12.80
C THR A 101 4.68 -11.87 -12.17
N MET A 102 4.32 -12.24 -10.96
CA MET A 102 4.91 -13.41 -10.31
C MET A 102 4.40 -14.73 -10.89
N MET A 103 3.18 -14.72 -11.41
CA MET A 103 2.54 -15.89 -12.06
C MET A 103 1.82 -15.40 -13.31
N ASN A 104 1.74 -16.23 -14.35
CA ASN A 104 0.95 -15.96 -15.57
C ASN A 104 -0.56 -15.90 -15.29
N THR A 105 -0.93 -15.90 -14.03
CA THR A 105 -2.29 -15.82 -13.54
C THR A 105 -2.53 -14.46 -12.90
N PHE A 106 -3.71 -14.03 -13.07
CA PHE A 106 -4.33 -12.92 -12.40
C PHE A 106 -4.61 -13.24 -10.90
N PRO A 107 -4.40 -12.32 -9.93
CA PRO A 107 -3.98 -10.93 -10.06
C PRO A 107 -2.46 -10.74 -10.17
N VAL A 108 -2.04 -9.59 -10.67
CA VAL A 108 -0.64 -9.16 -10.64
C VAL A 108 -0.27 -8.82 -9.21
N VAL A 109 0.84 -9.36 -8.74
CA VAL A 109 1.31 -9.18 -7.36
C VAL A 109 2.51 -8.25 -7.36
N GLY A 110 2.60 -7.39 -6.37
CA GLY A 110 3.73 -6.49 -6.20
C GLY A 110 4.12 -6.31 -4.75
N MET A 111 5.17 -5.55 -4.54
CA MET A 111 5.71 -5.21 -3.24
C MET A 111 5.85 -3.69 -3.12
N GLU A 112 5.51 -3.17 -1.97
CA GLU A 112 5.62 -1.76 -1.63
C GLU A 112 6.38 -1.61 -0.31
N VAL A 113 7.36 -0.73 -0.33
CA VAL A 113 8.10 -0.32 0.87
C VAL A 113 8.00 1.18 0.97
N GLY A 114 7.72 1.68 2.14
CA GLY A 114 7.61 3.11 2.32
C GLY A 114 7.80 3.56 3.74
N TYR A 115 7.80 4.87 3.85
CA TYR A 115 7.79 5.60 5.11
C TYR A 115 6.52 6.44 5.16
N GLN A 116 5.88 6.46 6.31
CA GLN A 116 4.80 7.42 6.55
C GLN A 116 4.90 8.00 7.95
N HIS A 117 4.48 9.24 8.07
CA HIS A 117 4.24 9.90 9.34
C HIS A 117 2.77 9.79 9.66
N ASN A 118 2.45 9.13 10.75
CA ASN A 118 1.10 8.84 11.18
C ASN A 118 0.91 9.24 12.65
N PHE A 119 -0.32 9.18 13.11
CA PHE A 119 -0.70 9.39 14.50
C PHE A 119 -1.45 8.17 15.02
N GLU A 120 -1.15 7.78 16.23
CA GLU A 120 -1.88 6.78 16.99
C GLU A 120 -2.47 7.44 18.23
N GLY A 121 -3.64 6.99 18.66
CA GLY A 121 -4.21 7.56 19.86
C GLY A 121 -5.61 7.06 20.18
N TYR A 122 -6.20 7.69 21.18
CA TYR A 122 -7.55 7.39 21.62
C TYR A 122 -8.24 8.64 22.14
N ASN A 123 -9.57 8.62 22.11
CA ASN A 123 -10.43 9.64 22.66
C ASN A 123 -11.65 8.95 23.29
N PHE A 124 -11.79 9.05 24.62
CA PHE A 124 -12.91 8.44 25.34
C PHE A 124 -14.20 9.22 25.12
N LYS A 125 -15.29 8.47 24.90
CA LYS A 125 -16.62 9.06 24.74
C LYS A 125 -17.12 9.63 26.05
N GLU A 126 -17.86 10.73 25.94
CA GLU A 126 -18.71 11.20 26.99
C GLU A 126 -19.98 10.34 27.07
N TYR A 127 -20.44 10.10 28.27
CA TYR A 127 -21.70 9.40 28.54
C TYR A 127 -22.41 10.07 29.70
N GLU A 128 -23.72 10.01 29.69
CA GLU A 128 -24.57 10.64 30.69
C GLU A 128 -25.10 9.58 31.66
N VAL A 129 -25.00 9.86 32.97
CA VAL A 129 -25.55 9.04 34.02
C VAL A 129 -26.26 9.99 35.00
N ASP A 130 -27.54 9.79 35.24
CA ASP A 130 -28.36 10.57 36.16
C ASP A 130 -28.35 12.10 35.92
N GLY A 131 -28.23 12.50 34.62
CA GLY A 131 -28.20 13.89 34.21
C GLY A 131 -26.81 14.56 34.37
N GLU A 132 -25.80 13.83 34.79
CA GLU A 132 -24.42 14.28 34.82
C GLU A 132 -23.59 13.67 33.69
N THR A 133 -22.71 14.50 33.10
CA THR A 133 -21.82 14.05 32.01
C THR A 133 -20.55 13.50 32.60
N TYR A 134 -20.28 12.23 32.29
CA TYR A 134 -19.06 11.53 32.69
C TYR A 134 -18.20 11.22 31.46
N ARG A 135 -16.90 11.26 31.65
CA ARG A 135 -15.93 10.83 30.65
C ARG A 135 -14.83 10.04 31.33
N GLN A 136 -14.52 8.89 30.76
CA GLN A 136 -13.42 8.07 31.27
C GLN A 136 -12.08 8.77 31.05
N ASP A 137 -11.12 8.53 31.92
CA ASP A 137 -9.77 9.06 31.79
C ASP A 137 -8.71 7.97 32.07
N ILE A 138 -7.48 8.27 31.65
CA ILE A 138 -6.27 7.57 32.06
C ILE A 138 -5.30 8.64 32.55
N ASP A 139 -4.94 8.59 33.82
CA ASP A 139 -4.07 9.58 34.46
C ASP A 139 -4.58 11.03 34.31
N GLY A 140 -5.91 11.19 34.35
CA GLY A 140 -6.58 12.47 34.17
C GLY A 140 -6.76 12.93 32.72
N ALA A 141 -6.23 12.18 31.74
CA ALA A 141 -6.39 12.45 30.31
C ALA A 141 -7.53 11.63 29.72
N TYR A 142 -8.47 12.30 29.07
CA TYR A 142 -9.53 11.62 28.31
C TYR A 142 -9.19 11.43 26.84
N GLU A 143 -8.16 12.11 26.36
CA GLU A 143 -7.64 12.02 25.01
C GLU A 143 -6.11 11.98 25.04
N ALA A 144 -5.53 11.12 24.19
CA ALA A 144 -4.11 11.11 23.95
C ALA A 144 -3.85 10.76 22.49
N TYR A 145 -2.90 11.47 21.89
CA TYR A 145 -2.39 11.14 20.57
C TYR A 145 -0.88 11.21 20.54
N MET A 146 -0.31 10.35 19.72
CA MET A 146 1.14 10.14 19.60
C MET A 146 1.54 10.24 18.14
N GLU A 147 2.61 10.99 17.88
CA GLU A 147 3.23 11.03 16.56
C GLU A 147 4.07 9.77 16.32
N VAL A 148 3.88 9.15 15.18
CA VAL A 148 4.53 7.89 14.84
C VAL A 148 5.14 7.96 13.45
N PRO A 149 6.42 8.28 13.31
CA PRO A 149 7.18 7.91 12.12
C PRO A 149 7.26 6.39 12.01
N GLU A 150 6.82 5.85 10.89
CA GLU A 150 6.75 4.41 10.66
C GLU A 150 7.27 4.01 9.29
N VAL A 151 7.77 2.80 9.21
CA VAL A 151 8.16 2.14 7.97
C VAL A 151 7.21 0.98 7.75
N PHE A 152 6.78 0.78 6.52
CA PHE A 152 5.90 -0.32 6.17
C PHE A 152 6.43 -1.13 5.00
N PHE A 153 6.08 -2.41 5.01
CA PHE A 153 6.32 -3.35 3.94
C PHE A 153 4.99 -4.03 3.60
N LEU A 154 4.49 -3.78 2.40
CA LEU A 154 3.20 -4.30 1.95
C LEU A 154 3.38 -5.16 0.71
N THR A 155 2.66 -6.25 0.66
CA THR A 155 2.40 -7.00 -0.56
C THR A 155 1.04 -6.55 -1.09
N HIS A 156 0.94 -6.37 -2.39
CA HIS A 156 -0.31 -5.97 -2.98
C HIS A 156 -0.66 -6.80 -4.22
N GLY A 157 -1.95 -7.01 -4.40
CA GLY A 157 -2.53 -7.49 -5.64
C GLY A 157 -3.26 -6.36 -6.34
N HIS A 158 -3.20 -6.29 -7.66
CA HIS A 158 -3.98 -5.32 -8.39
C HIS A 158 -4.67 -5.93 -9.61
N TYR A 159 -5.78 -5.30 -9.95
CA TYR A 159 -6.57 -5.64 -11.12
C TYR A 159 -6.77 -4.40 -11.98
N ASP A 160 -6.40 -4.49 -13.26
CA ASP A 160 -6.53 -3.38 -14.19
C ASP A 160 -7.90 -3.46 -14.88
N PHE A 161 -8.72 -2.43 -14.67
CA PHE A 161 -9.96 -2.20 -15.39
C PHE A 161 -9.66 -1.37 -16.63
N GLY A 162 -9.24 -2.03 -17.71
CA GLY A 162 -8.85 -1.34 -18.94
C GLY A 162 -7.48 -0.65 -18.82
N GLN A 163 -7.35 0.52 -19.46
CA GLN A 163 -6.07 1.24 -19.55
C GLN A 163 -5.88 2.32 -18.47
N TRP A 164 -6.95 2.75 -17.84
CA TRP A 164 -6.98 3.96 -17.01
C TRP A 164 -7.15 3.71 -15.52
N VAL A 165 -7.77 2.60 -15.14
CA VAL A 165 -8.16 2.35 -13.75
C VAL A 165 -7.65 1.00 -13.29
N LYS A 166 -7.13 0.94 -12.07
CA LYS A 166 -6.78 -0.29 -11.37
C LYS A 166 -7.37 -0.31 -9.95
N ALA A 167 -7.82 -1.47 -9.50
CA ALA A 167 -8.09 -1.73 -8.10
C ALA A 167 -6.86 -2.36 -7.45
N ILE A 168 -6.60 -2.00 -6.21
CA ILE A 168 -5.43 -2.44 -5.47
C ILE A 168 -5.89 -2.95 -4.10
N VAL A 169 -5.40 -4.12 -3.72
CA VAL A 169 -5.58 -4.68 -2.37
C VAL A 169 -4.19 -4.83 -1.76
N LYS A 170 -3.97 -4.26 -0.59
CA LYS A 170 -2.67 -4.26 0.09
C LYS A 170 -2.78 -4.96 1.44
N VAL A 171 -1.73 -5.70 1.81
CA VAL A 171 -1.58 -6.28 3.14
C VAL A 171 -0.09 -6.41 3.46
N GLY A 172 0.27 -6.18 4.71
CA GLY A 172 1.65 -6.34 5.15
C GLY A 172 1.87 -5.90 6.59
N LEU A 173 3.08 -5.54 6.88
CA LEU A 173 3.55 -5.21 8.22
C LEU A 173 4.00 -3.75 8.27
N TYR A 174 3.88 -3.17 9.44
CA TYR A 174 4.48 -1.87 9.73
C TYR A 174 5.19 -1.90 11.08
N GLY A 175 6.13 -0.98 11.24
CA GLY A 175 6.82 -0.74 12.50
C GLY A 175 7.20 0.72 12.61
N GLY A 176 7.05 1.29 13.80
CA GLY A 176 7.28 2.70 14.05
C GLY A 176 7.74 2.98 15.46
N TYR A 177 8.00 4.24 15.71
CA TYR A 177 8.43 4.72 17.01
C TYR A 177 7.67 5.97 17.42
N ARG A 178 6.98 5.93 18.55
CA ARG A 178 6.22 7.04 19.11
C ARG A 178 7.19 8.13 19.58
N THR A 179 7.25 9.24 18.86
CA THR A 179 8.19 10.33 19.10
C THR A 179 7.67 11.36 20.07
N ASN A 180 6.44 11.78 19.90
CA ASN A 180 5.77 12.77 20.72
C ASN A 180 4.45 12.20 21.23
N ILE A 181 4.03 12.67 22.40
CA ILE A 181 2.72 12.37 22.96
C ILE A 181 2.09 13.66 23.44
N THR A 182 0.81 13.83 23.18
CA THR A 182 0.01 14.92 23.72
C THR A 182 -1.20 14.33 24.44
N ARG A 183 -1.40 14.74 25.69
CA ARG A 183 -2.53 14.32 26.52
C ARG A 183 -3.43 15.51 26.79
N ILE A 184 -4.72 15.31 26.68
CA ILE A 184 -5.75 16.31 26.90
C ILE A 184 -6.72 15.78 27.95
N GLY A 185 -6.96 16.62 28.97
CA GLY A 185 -7.90 16.28 30.03
C GLY A 185 -7.91 17.30 31.15
N PRO A 186 -8.99 17.37 31.96
CA PRO A 186 -9.16 18.37 32.99
C PRO A 186 -8.22 18.17 34.18
N LYS A 187 -7.65 16.98 34.33
CA LYS A 187 -6.78 16.63 35.47
C LYS A 187 -5.35 16.28 35.04
N VAL A 188 -5.00 16.56 33.77
CA VAL A 188 -3.65 16.30 33.29
C VAL A 188 -2.68 17.30 33.96
N ASN A 189 -1.66 16.75 34.60
CA ASN A 189 -0.59 17.58 35.12
C ASN A 189 0.15 18.26 33.96
N PRO A 190 0.33 19.60 33.96
CA PRO A 190 1.04 20.32 32.91
C PRO A 190 2.44 19.79 32.61
N GLU A 191 3.13 19.22 33.59
CA GLU A 191 4.47 18.64 33.42
C GLU A 191 4.49 17.37 32.54
N ILE A 192 3.37 16.65 32.44
CA ILE A 192 3.27 15.40 31.73
C ILE A 192 2.45 15.47 30.44
N VAL A 193 1.94 16.64 30.09
CA VAL A 193 1.09 16.82 28.88
C VAL A 193 1.79 16.30 27.62
N ASN A 194 3.06 16.65 27.45
CA ASN A 194 3.86 16.30 26.28
C ASN A 194 5.04 15.38 26.61
N ALA A 195 5.04 14.76 27.79
CA ALA A 195 6.12 13.89 28.25
C ALA A 195 5.67 12.44 28.27
N PHE A 196 6.53 11.54 27.80
CA PHE A 196 6.33 10.10 27.97
C PHE A 196 6.62 9.71 29.41
N LYS A 197 5.76 8.84 29.96
CA LYS A 197 5.97 8.19 31.24
C LYS A 197 6.77 6.88 31.03
N ASP A 198 7.34 6.35 32.09
CA ASP A 198 8.03 5.08 32.07
C ASP A 198 7.10 3.91 31.68
N THR A 199 5.81 4.07 31.91
CA THR A 199 4.77 3.11 31.53
C THR A 199 4.37 3.16 30.08
N ASP A 200 4.75 4.19 29.33
CA ASP A 200 4.39 4.32 27.92
C ASP A 200 5.30 3.48 27.03
N ARG A 201 4.72 2.74 26.12
CA ARG A 201 5.49 2.01 25.11
C ARG A 201 5.79 2.91 23.92
N ARG A 202 7.06 3.01 23.57
CA ARG A 202 7.55 3.84 22.46
C ARG A 202 7.54 3.11 21.11
N TRP A 203 7.77 1.80 21.10
CA TRP A 203 7.75 1.01 19.89
C TRP A 203 6.33 0.59 19.55
N THR A 204 5.98 0.75 18.28
CA THR A 204 4.74 0.26 17.72
C THR A 204 5.01 -0.61 16.50
N TYR A 205 4.24 -1.66 16.33
CA TYR A 205 4.31 -2.56 15.19
C TYR A 205 3.00 -3.34 15.06
N GLY A 206 2.73 -3.81 13.87
CA GLY A 206 1.50 -4.55 13.61
C GLY A 206 1.30 -4.90 12.16
N VAL A 207 0.05 -5.20 11.82
CA VAL A 207 -0.39 -5.44 10.45
C VAL A 207 -1.08 -4.22 9.89
N GLN A 208 -0.90 -4.03 8.59
CA GLN A 208 -1.58 -2.99 7.82
C GLN A 208 -2.21 -3.64 6.60
N GLY A 209 -3.45 -3.28 6.32
CA GLY A 209 -4.17 -3.68 5.13
C GLY A 209 -4.89 -2.50 4.50
N GLY A 210 -5.22 -2.60 3.22
CA GLY A 210 -5.92 -1.51 2.56
C GLY A 210 -6.48 -1.89 1.20
N LEU A 211 -7.40 -1.05 0.76
CA LEU A 211 -7.99 -1.09 -0.57
C LEU A 211 -7.72 0.25 -1.25
N GLY A 212 -7.52 0.23 -2.56
CA GLY A 212 -7.29 1.44 -3.30
C GLY A 212 -7.74 1.36 -4.74
N LEU A 213 -7.90 2.54 -5.32
CA LEU A 213 -8.12 2.74 -6.74
C LEU A 213 -6.94 3.56 -7.28
N GLY A 214 -6.37 3.13 -8.39
CA GLY A 214 -5.32 3.84 -9.09
C GLY A 214 -5.83 4.32 -10.45
N PHE A 215 -5.54 5.57 -10.78
CA PHE A 215 -5.78 6.16 -12.10
C PHE A 215 -4.45 6.27 -12.82
N MET A 216 -4.31 5.55 -13.91
CA MET A 216 -3.07 5.44 -14.70
C MET A 216 -3.05 6.47 -15.81
N LEU A 217 -2.24 7.51 -15.65
CA LEU A 217 -2.06 8.61 -16.61
C LEU A 217 -0.61 8.64 -17.12
N ASP A 218 -0.09 7.50 -17.54
CA ASP A 218 1.32 7.29 -17.91
C ASP A 218 2.09 8.57 -18.29
N PRO A 219 3.16 8.96 -17.60
CA PRO A 219 3.92 8.23 -16.58
C PRO A 219 3.48 8.48 -15.12
N VAL A 220 2.38 9.17 -14.89
CA VAL A 220 1.87 9.54 -13.56
C VAL A 220 0.70 8.64 -13.20
N GLU A 221 0.62 8.25 -11.93
CA GLU A 221 -0.51 7.52 -11.39
C GLU A 221 -1.05 8.26 -10.16
N ILE A 222 -2.37 8.36 -10.07
CA ILE A 222 -3.06 8.93 -8.92
C ILE A 222 -3.72 7.79 -8.17
N HIS A 223 -3.46 7.69 -6.86
CA HIS A 223 -3.98 6.62 -6.01
C HIS A 223 -4.90 7.19 -4.95
N LEU A 224 -6.10 6.67 -4.87
CA LEU A 224 -7.02 6.88 -3.75
C LEU A 224 -7.08 5.59 -2.94
N GLY A 225 -6.81 5.66 -1.65
CA GLY A 225 -6.75 4.47 -0.80
C GLY A 225 -7.41 4.65 0.55
N VAL A 226 -7.91 3.54 1.06
CA VAL A 226 -8.32 3.38 2.46
C VAL A 226 -7.44 2.30 3.06
N GLN A 227 -6.84 2.59 4.20
CA GLN A 227 -5.99 1.65 4.93
C GLN A 227 -6.47 1.51 6.37
N VAL A 228 -6.28 0.32 6.91
CA VAL A 228 -6.55 -0.02 8.30
C VAL A 228 -5.29 -0.65 8.89
N LYS A 229 -4.92 -0.23 10.08
CA LYS A 229 -3.78 -0.75 10.83
C LYS A 229 -4.25 -1.30 12.15
N TRP A 230 -3.76 -2.48 12.47
CA TRP A 230 -3.95 -3.10 13.77
C TRP A 230 -2.59 -3.28 14.44
N GLY A 231 -2.36 -2.48 15.47
CA GLY A 231 -1.15 -2.55 16.28
C GLY A 231 -1.16 -3.71 17.26
N TRP A 232 -0.03 -4.41 17.33
CA TRP A 232 0.21 -5.47 18.33
C TRP A 232 0.96 -4.96 19.55
N SER A 233 1.47 -3.73 19.48
CA SER A 233 2.11 -3.06 20.59
C SER A 233 1.09 -2.22 21.36
N SER A 234 0.85 -2.54 22.62
CA SER A 234 -0.01 -1.75 23.50
C SER A 234 0.48 -0.31 23.65
N PHE A 235 -0.41 0.63 23.92
CA PHE A 235 -0.03 2.01 24.27
C PHE A 235 0.79 2.06 25.56
N TYR A 236 0.39 1.26 26.55
CA TYR A 236 0.94 1.25 27.89
C TYR A 236 1.48 -0.11 28.29
N GLN A 237 2.46 -0.11 29.17
CA GLN A 237 2.84 -1.32 29.90
C GLN A 237 1.79 -1.60 30.97
N PRO A 238 1.33 -2.84 31.12
CA PRO A 238 0.42 -3.18 32.21
C PRO A 238 1.09 -2.92 33.56
N ASP A 239 0.44 -2.12 34.38
CA ASP A 239 0.84 -1.93 35.79
C ASP A 239 -0.28 -2.41 36.71
N VAL A 240 -0.05 -3.54 37.37
CA VAL A 240 -1.02 -4.19 38.25
C VAL A 240 -1.33 -3.35 39.50
N ALA A 241 -0.40 -2.50 39.90
CA ALA A 241 -0.55 -1.62 41.07
C ALA A 241 -1.33 -0.34 40.76
N SER A 242 -1.48 0.00 39.49
CA SER A 242 -2.20 1.19 39.06
C SER A 242 -3.72 0.98 39.14
N PRO A 243 -4.50 2.00 39.60
CA PRO A 243 -5.96 1.98 39.50
C PRO A 243 -6.45 1.92 38.05
N TYR A 244 -5.59 2.25 37.09
CA TYR A 244 -5.82 2.21 35.64
C TYR A 244 -5.18 0.98 35.01
N TYR A 245 -5.17 -0.14 35.70
CA TYR A 245 -4.64 -1.39 35.14
C TYR A 245 -5.38 -1.79 33.87
N TYR A 246 -4.66 -1.78 32.74
CA TYR A 246 -5.12 -2.30 31.47
C TYR A 246 -4.32 -3.54 31.12
N ARG A 247 -5.00 -4.64 30.85
CA ARG A 247 -4.34 -5.84 30.31
C ARG A 247 -3.74 -5.56 28.95
N PHE A 248 -4.46 -4.80 28.15
CA PHE A 248 -3.95 -4.32 26.87
C PHE A 248 -4.74 -3.08 26.40
N ALA A 249 -4.08 -2.26 25.60
CA ALA A 249 -4.64 -1.08 24.95
C ALA A 249 -3.97 -0.94 23.58
N TYR A 250 -4.54 -1.58 22.56
CA TYR A 250 -3.95 -1.63 21.23
C TYR A 250 -4.49 -0.53 20.31
N PRO A 251 -3.63 0.08 19.47
CA PRO A 251 -4.09 0.99 18.44
C PRO A 251 -4.82 0.22 17.32
N LEU A 252 -5.90 0.81 16.85
CA LEU A 252 -6.65 0.41 15.67
C LEU A 252 -6.90 1.66 14.84
N ASP A 253 -6.08 1.92 13.85
CA ASP A 253 -6.13 3.14 13.09
C ASP A 253 -6.63 2.88 11.68
N GLY A 254 -7.37 3.83 11.14
CA GLY A 254 -7.73 3.90 9.75
C GLY A 254 -7.12 5.13 9.10
N ALA A 255 -6.95 5.13 7.78
CA ALA A 255 -6.61 6.33 7.06
C ALA A 255 -7.22 6.32 5.67
N VAL A 256 -7.58 7.52 5.20
CA VAL A 256 -7.95 7.76 3.81
C VAL A 256 -6.84 8.59 3.20
N THR A 257 -6.25 8.08 2.13
CA THR A 257 -5.07 8.68 1.50
C THR A 257 -5.28 8.94 0.03
N LEU A 258 -4.76 10.06 -0.44
CA LEU A 258 -4.60 10.39 -1.85
C LEU A 258 -3.10 10.45 -2.13
N GLY A 259 -2.66 9.75 -3.17
CA GLY A 259 -1.26 9.68 -3.55
C GLY A 259 -1.05 10.02 -5.01
N VAL A 260 0.15 10.50 -5.31
CA VAL A 260 0.63 10.72 -6.66
C VAL A 260 1.94 9.95 -6.81
N SER A 261 2.03 9.15 -7.83
CA SER A 261 3.19 8.30 -8.11
C SER A 261 3.70 8.53 -9.51
N TYR A 262 5.00 8.36 -9.68
CA TYR A 262 5.69 8.48 -10.96
C TYR A 262 6.31 7.14 -11.34
N GLN A 263 6.11 6.72 -12.59
CA GLN A 263 6.67 5.49 -13.13
C GLN A 263 8.17 5.67 -13.44
N LEU A 264 9.03 5.02 -12.67
CA LEU A 264 10.49 5.01 -12.92
C LEU A 264 10.84 4.18 -14.16
N THR A 265 10.08 3.11 -14.38
CA THR A 265 10.17 2.28 -15.57
C THR A 265 8.79 2.26 -16.22
N ARG A 266 8.75 2.45 -17.53
CA ARG A 266 7.47 2.44 -18.24
C ARG A 266 6.78 1.10 -18.05
N ARG A 267 5.48 1.15 -17.81
CA ARG A 267 4.61 -0.02 -17.84
C ARG A 267 4.68 -0.61 -19.24
N ARG A 268 5.39 -1.72 -19.38
CA ARG A 268 5.49 -2.48 -20.63
C ARG A 268 4.59 -3.68 -20.52
N GLY A 269 3.86 -3.93 -21.55
CA GLY A 269 3.00 -5.09 -21.67
C GLY A 269 1.52 -4.71 -21.74
N HIS A 270 0.81 -5.57 -22.36
CA HIS A 270 -0.63 -5.48 -22.48
C HIS A 270 -1.27 -6.41 -21.45
N THR A 271 -2.45 -6.07 -20.99
CA THR A 271 -3.24 -7.01 -20.19
C THR A 271 -3.51 -8.27 -21.02
N ARG A 272 -3.71 -9.42 -20.35
CA ARG A 272 -4.06 -10.67 -21.04
C ARG A 272 -5.25 -10.50 -21.99
N ALA A 273 -6.24 -9.70 -21.57
CA ALA A 273 -7.40 -9.36 -22.41
C ALA A 273 -7.00 -8.54 -23.65
N ALA A 274 -6.10 -7.56 -23.49
CA ALA A 274 -5.62 -6.76 -24.62
C ALA A 274 -4.81 -7.61 -25.62
N LEU A 275 -3.93 -8.50 -25.10
CA LEU A 275 -3.20 -9.44 -25.95
C LEU A 275 -4.12 -10.36 -26.75
N ARG A 276 -5.17 -10.90 -26.11
CA ARG A 276 -6.18 -11.71 -26.79
C ARG A 276 -6.93 -10.92 -27.85
N ARG A 277 -7.24 -9.65 -27.58
CA ARG A 277 -7.91 -8.79 -28.56
C ARG A 277 -7.02 -8.52 -29.76
N MET A 278 -5.76 -8.12 -29.55
CA MET A 278 -4.80 -7.91 -30.64
C MET A 278 -4.58 -9.18 -31.47
N ALA A 279 -4.45 -10.35 -30.83
CA ALA A 279 -4.33 -11.62 -31.52
C ALA A 279 -5.56 -11.93 -32.41
N ARG A 280 -6.77 -11.63 -31.91
CA ARG A 280 -8.00 -11.80 -32.70
C ARG A 280 -8.09 -10.83 -33.88
N GLU A 281 -7.66 -9.58 -33.66
CA GLU A 281 -7.62 -8.58 -34.72
C GLU A 281 -6.62 -8.98 -35.84
N MET A 282 -5.42 -9.44 -35.48
CA MET A 282 -4.44 -9.95 -36.46
C MET A 282 -4.96 -11.15 -37.28
N VAL A 283 -5.59 -12.12 -36.62
CA VAL A 283 -6.19 -13.28 -37.31
C VAL A 283 -7.35 -12.85 -38.20
N ALA A 284 -8.11 -11.83 -37.84
CA ALA A 284 -9.19 -11.31 -38.67
C ALA A 284 -8.64 -10.60 -39.91
N GLU A 285 -7.61 -9.76 -39.76
CA GLU A 285 -6.93 -9.09 -40.89
C GLU A 285 -6.29 -10.09 -41.87
N GLU A 286 -5.68 -11.15 -41.35
CA GLU A 286 -5.09 -12.19 -42.20
C GLU A 286 -6.15 -12.96 -43.04
N ARG A 287 -7.34 -13.15 -42.48
CA ARG A 287 -8.47 -13.75 -43.18
C ARG A 287 -9.10 -12.82 -44.23
N GLU A 288 -9.04 -11.53 -44.02
CA GLU A 288 -9.59 -10.50 -44.93
C GLU A 288 -8.59 -10.12 -46.04
N SER A 289 -7.29 -10.32 -45.81
CA SER A 289 -6.29 -10.08 -46.85
C SER A 289 -6.46 -11.13 -47.97
N PRO A 290 -6.68 -10.72 -49.25
CA PRO A 290 -6.83 -11.64 -50.35
C PRO A 290 -5.54 -12.48 -50.51
N GLN A 291 -5.65 -13.77 -50.33
CA GLN A 291 -4.54 -14.67 -50.70
C GLN A 291 -4.25 -14.43 -52.18
N GLU A 292 -3.13 -13.77 -52.51
CA GLU A 292 -2.62 -13.76 -53.88
C GLU A 292 -2.48 -15.23 -54.33
N PRO A 293 -3.08 -15.58 -55.46
CA PRO A 293 -2.96 -16.93 -55.97
C PRO A 293 -1.47 -17.23 -56.20
N LYS A 294 -0.93 -18.18 -55.46
CA LYS A 294 0.40 -18.72 -55.73
C LYS A 294 0.36 -19.26 -57.16
N ASP A 295 0.91 -18.50 -58.10
CA ASP A 295 1.16 -19.00 -59.46
C ASP A 295 1.97 -20.29 -59.34
N VAL A 296 1.27 -21.38 -59.51
CA VAL A 296 1.88 -22.67 -59.72
C VAL A 296 2.54 -22.61 -61.11
N LYS A 297 3.82 -22.26 -61.13
CA LYS A 297 4.63 -22.53 -62.33
C LYS A 297 4.85 -24.04 -62.43
N GLU A 298 3.97 -24.69 -63.15
CA GLU A 298 4.27 -25.98 -63.72
C GLU A 298 5.47 -25.81 -64.65
N GLN A 299 6.54 -26.55 -64.36
CA GLN A 299 7.54 -26.98 -65.32
C GLN A 299 7.79 -28.47 -65.13
#